data_1929df5421f6c0ec70e700f031e9c40c
#
_entry.id   1929df5421f6c0ec70e700f031e9c40c
#
_cell.length_a   1.000
_cell.length_b   1.000
_cell.length_c   1.000
_cell.angle_alpha   90.00
_cell.angle_beta   90.00
_cell.angle_gamma   90.00
#
_symmetry.space_group_name_H-M   'P 1'
#
loop_
_entity.id
_entity.type
_entity.pdbx_description
1 polymer ?
#
loop_
_entity_poly.entity_id
_entity_poly.type
_entity_poly.pdbx_seq_one_letter_code
_entity_poly.pdbx_strand_id
1 'polypeptide(L)'
;MSAHSMNTNASVHPTAFVEPGARLGDGVVVGAFVYIGAEVEVGDGTVFGPHCVVHGPTTIGRNNRFYAQCAIGGDPQDKKFAGERTALQIGDDNVFREFVTVNRGTGNGGGITRIGNGNWLLAYTHVAHDCQVGNGCVFSNNSTLAGHVVVEDQVIMSGFSGIHQFCRIGAHAFIGMGALVNGDVPPFVMVAQDGYGR
;
A
#
# COMPACT_ATOMS: atom_id res chain seq x y z
N MET A 1 17.10 -30.06 9.30
CA MET A 1 17.68 -28.79 8.85
C MET A 1 17.18 -27.71 9.77
N SER A 2 18.10 -27.07 10.48
CA SER A 2 17.83 -26.19 11.61
C SER A 2 17.10 -24.92 11.13
N ALA A 3 15.88 -24.70 11.65
CA ALA A 3 15.23 -23.41 11.53
C ALA A 3 16.13 -22.38 12.26
N HIS A 4 16.71 -21.45 11.50
CA HIS A 4 17.31 -20.27 12.08
C HIS A 4 16.16 -19.46 12.69
N SER A 5 15.92 -19.65 13.96
CA SER A 5 15.18 -18.71 14.80
C SER A 5 16.00 -17.43 14.80
N MET A 6 15.65 -16.50 13.92
CA MET A 6 16.12 -15.12 14.09
C MET A 6 15.54 -14.64 15.42
N ASN A 7 16.45 -14.38 16.37
CA ASN A 7 16.10 -13.85 17.68
C ASN A 7 15.78 -12.36 17.50
N THR A 8 14.62 -12.07 16.89
CA THR A 8 14.17 -10.70 16.65
C THR A 8 13.50 -10.16 17.90
N ASN A 9 13.79 -8.91 18.26
CA ASN A 9 13.11 -8.19 19.36
C ASN A 9 11.71 -7.71 18.95
N ALA A 10 11.00 -8.46 18.12
CA ALA A 10 9.63 -8.12 17.72
C ALA A 10 8.67 -8.28 18.91
N SER A 11 7.79 -7.30 19.09
CA SER A 11 6.74 -7.32 20.10
C SER A 11 5.42 -7.71 19.46
N VAL A 12 4.88 -8.88 19.78
CA VAL A 12 3.64 -9.41 19.21
C VAL A 12 2.58 -9.48 20.29
N HIS A 13 1.44 -8.80 20.09
CA HIS A 13 0.33 -8.84 21.02
C HIS A 13 -0.24 -10.26 21.14
N PRO A 14 -0.62 -10.76 22.34
CA PRO A 14 -1.08 -12.15 22.52
C PRO A 14 -2.31 -12.56 21.70
N THR A 15 -3.12 -11.59 21.23
CA THR A 15 -4.28 -11.85 20.37
C THR A 15 -3.96 -11.73 18.87
N ALA A 16 -2.74 -11.36 18.49
CA ALA A 16 -2.33 -11.36 17.11
C ALA A 16 -2.04 -12.78 16.62
N PHE A 17 -2.26 -13.01 15.33
CA PHE A 17 -1.94 -14.26 14.69
C PHE A 17 -0.89 -14.04 13.59
N VAL A 18 0.31 -14.53 13.83
CA VAL A 18 1.42 -14.50 12.88
C VAL A 18 1.66 -15.92 12.40
N GLU A 19 1.48 -16.18 11.12
CA GLU A 19 1.63 -17.51 10.56
C GLU A 19 3.09 -18.00 10.60
N PRO A 20 3.31 -19.31 10.77
CA PRO A 20 4.63 -19.91 10.58
C PRO A 20 5.17 -19.62 9.17
N GLY A 21 6.37 -19.03 9.09
CA GLY A 21 7.00 -18.62 7.83
C GLY A 21 7.04 -17.11 7.63
N ALA A 22 6.22 -16.33 8.32
CA ALA A 22 6.37 -14.88 8.36
C ALA A 22 7.72 -14.49 8.99
N ARG A 23 8.36 -13.46 8.45
CA ARG A 23 9.62 -12.93 8.96
C ARG A 23 9.43 -11.52 9.47
N LEU A 24 9.71 -11.28 10.73
CA LEU A 24 9.61 -9.98 11.37
C LEU A 24 11.02 -9.49 11.72
N GLY A 25 11.34 -8.26 11.35
CA GLY A 25 12.59 -7.59 11.69
C GLY A 25 12.66 -7.14 13.15
N ASP A 26 13.79 -6.56 13.53
CA ASP A 26 14.01 -6.06 14.88
C ASP A 26 13.11 -4.86 15.19
N GLY A 27 12.57 -4.83 16.41
CA GLY A 27 11.70 -3.75 16.86
C GLY A 27 10.33 -3.65 16.17
N VAL A 28 9.94 -4.67 15.38
CA VAL A 28 8.58 -4.73 14.82
C VAL A 28 7.57 -4.86 15.94
N VAL A 29 6.50 -4.06 15.85
CA VAL A 29 5.37 -4.10 16.80
C VAL A 29 4.11 -4.56 16.08
N VAL A 30 3.53 -5.64 16.58
CA VAL A 30 2.28 -6.23 16.05
C VAL A 30 1.18 -6.05 17.07
N GLY A 31 0.19 -5.20 16.77
CA GLY A 31 -0.92 -4.85 17.65
C GLY A 31 -1.94 -5.95 17.84
N ALA A 32 -2.98 -5.66 18.63
CA ALA A 32 -4.04 -6.61 18.94
C ALA A 32 -4.83 -7.02 17.67
N PHE A 33 -5.16 -8.32 17.57
CA PHE A 33 -5.97 -8.89 16.49
C PHE A 33 -5.40 -8.66 15.07
N VAL A 34 -4.10 -8.43 14.96
CA VAL A 34 -3.42 -8.37 13.65
C VAL A 34 -3.24 -9.79 13.12
N TYR A 35 -3.44 -9.95 11.81
CA TYR A 35 -3.09 -11.17 11.09
C TYR A 35 -1.92 -10.89 10.15
N ILE A 36 -0.89 -11.74 10.19
CA ILE A 36 0.26 -11.71 9.26
C ILE A 36 0.44 -13.10 8.66
N GLY A 37 0.30 -13.19 7.33
CA GLY A 37 0.41 -14.44 6.58
C GLY A 37 1.85 -14.98 6.45
N ALA A 38 1.97 -16.25 6.11
CA ALA A 38 3.23 -17.00 6.09
C ALA A 38 4.31 -16.45 5.13
N GLU A 39 3.90 -15.85 4.02
CA GLU A 39 4.82 -15.30 3.00
C GLU A 39 4.99 -13.79 3.13
N VAL A 40 4.95 -13.27 4.36
CA VAL A 40 5.14 -11.85 4.66
C VAL A 40 6.51 -11.63 5.29
N GLU A 41 7.24 -10.67 4.75
CA GLU A 41 8.51 -10.19 5.29
C GLU A 41 8.35 -8.74 5.73
N VAL A 42 8.75 -8.43 6.95
CA VAL A 42 8.62 -7.10 7.55
C VAL A 42 9.98 -6.60 8.03
N GLY A 43 10.40 -5.44 7.54
CA GLY A 43 11.61 -4.76 7.97
C GLY A 43 11.51 -4.13 9.34
N ASP A 44 12.67 -3.79 9.90
CA ASP A 44 12.84 -3.31 11.27
C ASP A 44 11.98 -2.09 11.61
N GLY A 45 11.56 -1.97 12.86
CA GLY A 45 10.86 -0.82 13.39
C GLY A 45 9.44 -0.57 12.83
N THR A 46 8.94 -1.44 11.98
CA THR A 46 7.58 -1.34 11.44
C THR A 46 6.52 -1.64 12.50
N VAL A 47 5.44 -0.86 12.51
CA VAL A 47 4.37 -0.93 13.52
C VAL A 47 3.02 -1.20 12.86
N PHE A 48 2.31 -2.21 13.34
CA PHE A 48 0.94 -2.52 12.95
C PHE A 48 -0.03 -2.19 14.08
N GLY A 49 -0.95 -1.28 13.82
CA GLY A 49 -2.10 -1.00 14.67
C GLY A 49 -3.09 -2.19 14.73
N PRO A 50 -4.09 -2.14 15.61
CA PRO A 50 -5.00 -3.26 15.81
C PRO A 50 -5.81 -3.59 14.55
N HIS A 51 -6.16 -4.88 14.42
CA HIS A 51 -7.00 -5.40 13.33
C HIS A 51 -6.44 -5.21 11.91
N CYS A 52 -5.14 -4.97 11.75
CA CYS A 52 -4.53 -5.02 10.42
C CYS A 52 -4.46 -6.46 9.91
N VAL A 53 -4.65 -6.62 8.60
CA VAL A 53 -4.52 -7.90 7.91
C VAL A 53 -3.45 -7.76 6.83
N VAL A 54 -2.43 -8.60 6.86
CA VAL A 54 -1.35 -8.62 5.88
C VAL A 54 -1.27 -10.00 5.25
N HIS A 55 -1.58 -10.08 3.96
CA HIS A 55 -1.44 -11.31 3.18
C HIS A 55 -0.10 -11.35 2.42
N GLY A 56 0.43 -12.54 2.23
CA GLY A 56 1.59 -12.77 1.38
C GLY A 56 1.22 -13.26 -0.03
N PRO A 57 2.17 -13.25 -0.96
CA PRO A 57 3.55 -12.76 -0.83
C PRO A 57 3.63 -11.23 -0.71
N THR A 58 4.16 -10.73 0.41
CA THR A 58 4.32 -9.28 0.64
C THR A 58 5.65 -9.00 1.34
N THR A 59 6.42 -8.06 0.80
CA THR A 59 7.62 -7.53 1.44
C THR A 59 7.38 -6.10 1.87
N ILE A 60 7.61 -5.80 3.14
CA ILE A 60 7.47 -4.47 3.74
C ILE A 60 8.84 -4.05 4.26
N GLY A 61 9.28 -2.85 3.90
CA GLY A 61 10.53 -2.26 4.37
C GLY A 61 10.48 -1.85 5.84
N ARG A 62 11.37 -0.94 6.22
CA ARG A 62 11.57 -0.50 7.62
C ARG A 62 10.69 0.69 7.98
N ASN A 63 10.46 0.87 9.29
CA ASN A 63 9.83 2.04 9.90
C ASN A 63 8.44 2.40 9.33
N ASN A 64 7.76 1.45 8.69
CA ASN A 64 6.40 1.70 8.21
C ASN A 64 5.41 1.73 9.38
N ARG A 65 4.38 2.54 9.28
CA ARG A 65 3.33 2.62 10.27
C ARG A 65 1.98 2.34 9.64
N PHE A 66 1.37 1.24 10.04
CA PHE A 66 0.01 0.87 9.68
C PHE A 66 -0.92 1.18 10.85
N TYR A 67 -1.92 2.03 10.62
CA TYR A 67 -2.97 2.31 11.59
C TYR A 67 -4.03 1.19 11.56
N ALA A 68 -5.05 1.32 12.38
CA ALA A 68 -6.04 0.25 12.56
C ALA A 68 -6.75 -0.16 11.26
N GLN A 69 -7.04 -1.45 11.12
CA GLN A 69 -7.89 -2.01 10.07
C GLN A 69 -7.37 -1.83 8.63
N CYS A 70 -6.07 -1.71 8.43
CA CYS A 70 -5.47 -1.79 7.10
C CYS A 70 -5.56 -3.22 6.54
N ALA A 71 -5.84 -3.35 5.23
CA ALA A 71 -5.83 -4.62 4.51
C ALA A 71 -4.77 -4.59 3.40
N ILE A 72 -3.66 -5.27 3.63
CA ILE A 72 -2.43 -5.18 2.84
C ILE A 72 -2.14 -6.52 2.16
N GLY A 73 -1.81 -6.48 0.87
CA GLY A 73 -1.44 -7.68 0.09
C GLY A 73 -2.62 -8.61 -0.23
N GLY A 74 -3.85 -8.11 -0.11
CA GLY A 74 -5.03 -8.87 -0.51
C GLY A 74 -5.04 -9.22 -2.01
N ASP A 75 -5.87 -10.19 -2.38
CA ASP A 75 -6.05 -10.60 -3.77
C ASP A 75 -6.47 -9.43 -4.67
N PRO A 76 -5.98 -9.41 -5.92
CA PRO A 76 -6.44 -8.43 -6.90
C PRO A 76 -7.96 -8.44 -7.06
N GLN A 77 -8.57 -7.26 -7.10
CA GLN A 77 -9.99 -7.10 -7.40
C GLN A 77 -10.20 -7.10 -8.93
N ASP A 78 -9.67 -8.11 -9.60
CA ASP A 78 -9.80 -8.34 -11.04
C ASP A 78 -10.48 -9.69 -11.29
N LYS A 79 -11.57 -9.68 -12.10
CA LYS A 79 -12.30 -10.89 -12.46
C LYS A 79 -11.47 -11.93 -13.21
N LYS A 80 -10.34 -11.52 -13.79
CA LYS A 80 -9.41 -12.40 -14.52
C LYS A 80 -8.39 -13.08 -13.59
N PHE A 81 -8.26 -12.61 -12.35
CA PHE A 81 -7.35 -13.22 -11.39
C PHE A 81 -7.78 -14.64 -11.07
N ALA A 82 -6.92 -15.62 -11.30
CA ALA A 82 -7.18 -17.04 -11.14
C ALA A 82 -6.38 -17.70 -9.99
N GLY A 83 -5.81 -16.87 -9.08
CA GLY A 83 -5.00 -17.36 -7.96
C GLY A 83 -3.51 -17.53 -8.29
N GLU A 84 -3.05 -16.94 -9.37
CA GLU A 84 -1.63 -16.97 -9.73
C GLU A 84 -0.75 -16.29 -8.66
N ARG A 85 0.50 -16.76 -8.53
CA ARG A 85 1.44 -16.25 -7.55
C ARG A 85 1.93 -14.85 -7.93
N THR A 86 1.46 -13.85 -7.22
CA THR A 86 1.81 -12.45 -7.40
C THR A 86 2.21 -11.81 -6.07
N ALA A 87 2.75 -10.60 -6.08
CA ALA A 87 3.36 -10.02 -4.90
C ALA A 87 3.00 -8.54 -4.70
N LEU A 88 3.26 -8.07 -3.47
CA LEU A 88 3.29 -6.66 -3.10
C LEU A 88 4.67 -6.32 -2.52
N GLN A 89 5.23 -5.18 -2.90
CA GLN A 89 6.42 -4.61 -2.30
C GLN A 89 6.13 -3.20 -1.78
N ILE A 90 6.48 -2.96 -0.52
CA ILE A 90 6.38 -1.66 0.14
C ILE A 90 7.79 -1.29 0.63
N GLY A 91 8.22 -0.07 0.32
CA GLY A 91 9.50 0.47 0.79
C GLY A 91 9.48 0.89 2.25
N ASP A 92 10.31 1.86 2.60
CA ASP A 92 10.56 2.31 3.96
C ASP A 92 9.74 3.57 4.31
N ASP A 93 9.56 3.84 5.61
CA ASP A 93 9.08 5.11 6.19
C ASP A 93 7.68 5.55 5.71
N ASN A 94 6.81 4.62 5.28
CA ASN A 94 5.46 4.95 4.84
C ASN A 94 4.47 4.97 6.00
N VAL A 95 3.41 5.77 5.86
CA VAL A 95 2.28 5.87 6.78
C VAL A 95 1.00 5.44 6.07
N PHE A 96 0.37 4.39 6.59
CA PHE A 96 -0.93 3.87 6.13
C PHE A 96 -1.96 4.13 7.21
N ARG A 97 -2.89 5.05 6.97
CA ARG A 97 -3.95 5.38 7.91
C ARG A 97 -5.05 4.33 7.87
N GLU A 98 -6.05 4.54 8.68
CA GLU A 98 -7.13 3.58 8.94
C GLU A 98 -7.84 3.15 7.64
N PHE A 99 -8.15 1.86 7.53
CA PHE A 99 -8.90 1.28 6.40
C PHE A 99 -8.22 1.42 5.02
N VAL A 100 -6.93 1.70 4.98
CA VAL A 100 -6.19 1.65 3.72
C VAL A 100 -6.17 0.22 3.19
N THR A 101 -6.39 0.07 1.88
CA THR A 101 -6.33 -1.22 1.20
C THR A 101 -5.30 -1.19 0.07
N VAL A 102 -4.46 -2.22 -0.02
CA VAL A 102 -3.47 -2.38 -1.08
C VAL A 102 -3.54 -3.81 -1.59
N ASN A 103 -3.81 -3.99 -2.88
CA ASN A 103 -3.80 -5.30 -3.52
C ASN A 103 -2.43 -5.65 -4.09
N ARG A 104 -2.09 -6.95 -4.13
CA ARG A 104 -0.93 -7.43 -4.88
C ARG A 104 -1.19 -7.42 -6.39
N GLY A 105 -0.15 -7.69 -7.19
CA GLY A 105 -0.26 -7.67 -8.65
C GLY A 105 -1.07 -8.81 -9.25
N THR A 106 -1.24 -8.79 -10.59
CA THR A 106 -1.84 -9.87 -11.37
C THR A 106 -0.81 -10.51 -12.30
N GLY A 107 -1.02 -11.74 -12.71
CA GLY A 107 -0.13 -12.44 -13.65
C GLY A 107 0.07 -11.69 -14.97
N ASN A 108 -0.97 -11.05 -15.46
CA ASN A 108 -0.95 -10.29 -16.72
C ASN A 108 -0.39 -8.87 -16.56
N GLY A 109 -0.27 -8.35 -15.33
CA GLY A 109 0.19 -7.00 -15.03
C GLY A 109 1.66 -6.88 -14.63
N GLY A 110 2.41 -7.96 -14.75
CA GLY A 110 3.81 -8.01 -14.31
C GLY A 110 3.98 -8.63 -12.92
N GLY A 111 2.92 -9.06 -12.29
CA GLY A 111 2.92 -9.87 -11.07
C GLY A 111 3.18 -9.12 -9.78
N ILE A 112 3.28 -7.78 -9.81
CA ILE A 112 3.70 -7.05 -8.61
C ILE A 112 3.15 -5.62 -8.53
N THR A 113 2.58 -5.30 -7.37
CA THR A 113 2.28 -3.93 -6.97
C THR A 113 3.46 -3.38 -6.15
N ARG A 114 3.84 -2.12 -6.36
CA ARG A 114 4.94 -1.47 -5.64
C ARG A 114 4.52 -0.15 -5.04
N ILE A 115 4.96 0.09 -3.81
CA ILE A 115 4.89 1.39 -3.13
C ILE A 115 6.30 1.73 -2.67
N GLY A 116 6.80 2.90 -3.06
CA GLY A 116 8.12 3.41 -2.69
C GLY A 116 8.23 3.81 -1.22
N ASN A 117 8.98 4.86 -0.94
CA ASN A 117 9.33 5.27 0.42
C ASN A 117 8.66 6.59 0.82
N GLY A 118 8.46 6.79 2.11
CA GLY A 118 8.03 8.07 2.67
C GLY A 118 6.65 8.54 2.25
N ASN A 119 5.78 7.64 1.81
CA ASN A 119 4.44 7.97 1.34
C ASN A 119 3.45 8.06 2.50
N TRP A 120 2.46 8.94 2.38
CA TRP A 120 1.34 9.07 3.31
C TRP A 120 0.04 8.68 2.61
N LEU A 121 -0.53 7.55 2.99
CA LEU A 121 -1.82 7.08 2.52
C LEU A 121 -2.83 7.32 3.62
N LEU A 122 -3.69 8.34 3.48
CA LEU A 122 -4.68 8.70 4.49
C LEU A 122 -5.87 7.74 4.45
N ALA A 123 -6.77 7.90 5.40
CA ALA A 123 -7.82 6.92 5.64
C ALA A 123 -8.67 6.62 4.39
N TYR A 124 -9.00 5.32 4.21
CA TYR A 124 -9.77 4.80 3.09
C TYR A 124 -9.11 4.92 1.71
N THR A 125 -7.81 5.21 1.64
CA THR A 125 -7.08 5.15 0.36
C THR A 125 -7.06 3.73 -0.17
N HIS A 126 -7.26 3.56 -1.47
CA HIS A 126 -7.14 2.28 -2.16
C HIS A 126 -6.04 2.32 -3.23
N VAL A 127 -5.16 1.34 -3.20
CA VAL A 127 -4.17 1.07 -4.26
C VAL A 127 -4.48 -0.30 -4.85
N ALA A 128 -4.98 -0.31 -6.10
CA ALA A 128 -5.28 -1.54 -6.81
C ALA A 128 -4.02 -2.28 -7.28
N HIS A 129 -4.24 -3.45 -7.86
CA HIS A 129 -3.20 -4.33 -8.38
C HIS A 129 -2.32 -3.67 -9.45
N ASP A 130 -1.07 -4.10 -9.52
CA ASP A 130 -0.08 -3.69 -10.54
C ASP A 130 0.26 -2.19 -10.54
N CYS A 131 -0.19 -1.43 -9.54
CA CYS A 131 0.20 -0.04 -9.38
C CYS A 131 1.67 0.09 -9.04
N GLN A 132 2.31 1.16 -9.52
CA GLN A 132 3.68 1.54 -9.20
C GLN A 132 3.65 2.94 -8.59
N VAL A 133 3.84 3.05 -7.29
CA VAL A 133 3.84 4.33 -6.56
C VAL A 133 5.28 4.68 -6.19
N GLY A 134 5.70 5.89 -6.54
CA GLY A 134 7.01 6.44 -6.22
C GLY A 134 7.18 6.81 -4.75
N ASN A 135 7.96 7.85 -4.49
CA ASN A 135 8.36 8.24 -3.15
C ASN A 135 7.74 9.59 -2.75
N GLY A 136 7.51 9.77 -1.45
CA GLY A 136 7.07 11.04 -0.87
C GLY A 136 5.70 11.52 -1.35
N CYS A 137 4.86 10.62 -1.84
CA CYS A 137 3.51 10.95 -2.28
C CYS A 137 2.55 11.10 -1.09
N VAL A 138 1.52 11.91 -1.27
CA VAL A 138 0.43 12.08 -0.30
C VAL A 138 -0.89 11.72 -0.96
N PHE A 139 -1.57 10.74 -0.40
CA PHE A 139 -2.90 10.30 -0.81
C PHE A 139 -3.90 10.71 0.27
N SER A 140 -4.71 11.72 0.01
CA SER A 140 -5.72 12.15 0.98
C SER A 140 -6.89 11.16 1.05
N ASN A 141 -7.74 11.33 2.05
CA ASN A 141 -8.85 10.42 2.35
C ASN A 141 -9.68 10.04 1.12
N ASN A 142 -9.98 8.74 0.99
CA ASN A 142 -10.77 8.18 -0.10
C ASN A 142 -10.17 8.37 -1.51
N SER A 143 -8.90 8.73 -1.64
CA SER A 143 -8.27 8.73 -2.95
C SER A 143 -8.03 7.29 -3.43
N THR A 144 -8.18 7.05 -4.73
CA THR A 144 -8.20 5.70 -5.29
C THR A 144 -7.38 5.60 -6.56
N LEU A 145 -6.53 4.59 -6.63
CA LEU A 145 -5.87 4.16 -7.85
C LEU A 145 -6.53 2.89 -8.37
N ALA A 146 -7.00 2.91 -9.61
CA ALA A 146 -7.37 1.69 -10.33
C ALA A 146 -6.11 0.90 -10.75
N GLY A 147 -6.28 -0.30 -11.31
CA GLY A 147 -5.16 -1.15 -11.66
C GLY A 147 -4.16 -0.53 -12.65
N HIS A 148 -2.90 -0.92 -12.56
CA HIS A 148 -1.81 -0.55 -13.48
C HIS A 148 -1.47 0.96 -13.51
N VAL A 149 -1.87 1.74 -12.52
CA VAL A 149 -1.53 3.16 -12.43
C VAL A 149 -0.08 3.33 -12.02
N VAL A 150 0.61 4.25 -12.66
CA VAL A 150 1.96 4.69 -12.28
C VAL A 150 1.86 6.08 -11.67
N VAL A 151 2.29 6.24 -10.43
CA VAL A 151 2.41 7.52 -9.74
C VAL A 151 3.88 7.78 -9.49
N GLU A 152 4.40 8.86 -10.06
CA GLU A 152 5.80 9.26 -9.87
C GLU A 152 6.00 9.93 -8.50
N ASP A 153 7.22 10.40 -8.21
CA ASP A 153 7.58 10.94 -6.90
C ASP A 153 6.83 12.26 -6.57
N GLN A 154 6.59 12.51 -5.28
CA GLN A 154 6.08 13.76 -4.74
C GLN A 154 4.70 14.18 -5.27
N VAL A 155 3.90 13.24 -5.74
CA VAL A 155 2.51 13.49 -6.17
C VAL A 155 1.61 13.70 -4.95
N ILE A 156 0.72 14.68 -5.05
CA ILE A 156 -0.34 14.89 -4.04
C ILE A 156 -1.70 14.62 -4.67
N MET A 157 -2.42 13.67 -4.10
CA MET A 157 -3.81 13.37 -4.44
C MET A 157 -4.71 13.86 -3.32
N SER A 158 -5.58 14.82 -3.63
CA SER A 158 -6.58 15.33 -2.68
C SER A 158 -7.72 14.34 -2.48
N GLY A 159 -8.52 14.57 -1.44
CA GLY A 159 -9.59 13.66 -1.05
C GLY A 159 -10.59 13.34 -2.17
N PHE A 160 -11.09 12.12 -2.19
CA PHE A 160 -12.06 11.62 -3.17
C PHE A 160 -11.59 11.69 -4.63
N SER A 161 -10.30 11.88 -4.89
CA SER A 161 -9.77 11.81 -6.24
C SER A 161 -9.62 10.36 -6.69
N GLY A 162 -9.77 10.12 -7.99
CA GLY A 162 -9.67 8.79 -8.57
C GLY A 162 -8.87 8.78 -9.86
N ILE A 163 -7.98 7.80 -10.00
CA ILE A 163 -7.16 7.63 -11.22
C ILE A 163 -7.61 6.37 -11.94
N HIS A 164 -8.00 6.53 -13.22
CA HIS A 164 -8.39 5.42 -14.07
C HIS A 164 -7.18 4.51 -14.37
N GLN A 165 -7.47 3.24 -14.65
CA GLN A 165 -6.44 2.25 -14.96
C GLN A 165 -5.51 2.68 -16.10
N PHE A 166 -4.23 2.27 -16.00
CA PHE A 166 -3.16 2.51 -16.97
C PHE A 166 -2.70 3.96 -17.09
N CYS A 167 -3.23 4.90 -16.32
CA CYS A 167 -2.75 6.29 -16.34
C CYS A 167 -1.40 6.42 -15.63
N ARG A 168 -0.61 7.39 -16.10
CA ARG A 168 0.62 7.86 -15.45
C ARG A 168 0.41 9.24 -14.86
N ILE A 169 0.77 9.42 -13.61
CA ILE A 169 0.74 10.71 -12.90
C ILE A 169 2.19 11.14 -12.68
N GLY A 170 2.59 12.20 -13.38
CA GLY A 170 3.95 12.72 -13.39
C GLY A 170 4.35 13.35 -12.04
N ALA A 171 5.65 13.36 -11.78
CA ALA A 171 6.22 13.84 -10.52
C ALA A 171 5.75 15.26 -10.16
N HIS A 172 5.53 15.52 -8.88
CA HIS A 172 5.05 16.79 -8.33
C HIS A 172 3.67 17.24 -8.88
N ALA A 173 2.91 16.37 -9.54
CA ALA A 173 1.54 16.70 -9.93
C ALA A 173 0.64 16.82 -8.69
N PHE A 174 -0.37 17.67 -8.80
CA PHE A 174 -1.40 17.84 -7.78
C PHE A 174 -2.77 17.48 -8.37
N ILE A 175 -3.41 16.47 -7.81
CA ILE A 175 -4.75 16.04 -8.21
C ILE A 175 -5.75 16.61 -7.21
N GLY A 176 -6.59 17.55 -7.67
CA GLY A 176 -7.56 18.26 -6.84
C GLY A 176 -8.64 17.35 -6.24
N MET A 177 -9.32 17.85 -5.20
CA MET A 177 -10.39 17.12 -4.53
C MET A 177 -11.49 16.71 -5.52
N GLY A 178 -11.90 15.43 -5.46
CA GLY A 178 -12.97 14.89 -6.31
C GLY A 178 -12.61 14.75 -7.79
N ALA A 179 -11.39 15.09 -8.21
CA ALA A 179 -11.00 14.96 -9.61
C ALA A 179 -10.92 13.49 -10.03
N LEU A 180 -11.56 13.15 -11.14
CA LEU A 180 -11.49 11.84 -11.78
C LEU A 180 -10.62 11.95 -13.03
N VAL A 181 -9.45 11.33 -12.98
CA VAL A 181 -8.42 11.39 -14.02
C VAL A 181 -8.51 10.14 -14.89
N ASN A 182 -8.68 10.33 -16.20
CA ASN A 182 -8.80 9.26 -17.19
C ASN A 182 -7.72 9.28 -18.29
N GLY A 183 -6.64 10.00 -18.07
CA GLY A 183 -5.48 10.11 -18.97
C GLY A 183 -4.23 10.48 -18.19
N ASP A 184 -3.09 10.48 -18.86
CA ASP A 184 -1.81 10.83 -18.24
C ASP A 184 -1.77 12.30 -17.82
N VAL A 185 -1.15 12.54 -16.65
CA VAL A 185 -0.90 13.90 -16.13
C VAL A 185 0.59 14.18 -16.17
N PRO A 186 1.04 15.22 -16.91
CA PRO A 186 2.46 15.58 -16.93
C PRO A 186 2.98 16.02 -15.55
N PRO A 187 4.30 15.96 -15.31
CA PRO A 187 4.90 16.48 -14.09
C PRO A 187 4.57 17.95 -13.85
N PHE A 188 4.46 18.35 -12.57
CA PHE A 188 4.19 19.72 -12.11
C PHE A 188 2.83 20.30 -12.56
N VAL A 189 1.91 19.47 -13.02
CA VAL A 189 0.58 19.89 -13.43
C VAL A 189 -0.40 19.77 -12.27
N MET A 190 -1.27 20.76 -12.13
CA MET A 190 -2.45 20.71 -11.26
C MET A 190 -3.68 20.31 -12.07
N VAL A 191 -4.33 19.24 -11.68
CA VAL A 191 -5.65 18.84 -12.20
C VAL A 191 -6.70 19.30 -11.19
N ALA A 192 -7.57 20.21 -11.62
CA ALA A 192 -8.71 20.62 -10.82
C ALA A 192 -9.99 19.99 -11.37
N GLN A 193 -10.92 19.65 -10.49
CA GLN A 193 -12.31 19.45 -10.91
C GLN A 193 -12.92 20.84 -11.06
N ASP A 194 -13.63 21.08 -12.17
CA ASP A 194 -14.46 22.29 -12.30
C ASP A 194 -15.56 22.24 -11.22
N GLY A 195 -15.22 22.72 -10.04
CA GLY A 195 -16.13 22.78 -8.92
C GLY A 195 -17.10 23.91 -9.07
N TYR A 196 -18.36 23.66 -8.83
CA TYR A 196 -19.33 24.70 -8.55
C TYR A 196 -18.94 25.38 -7.22
N GLY A 197 -18.09 26.39 -7.31
CA GLY A 197 -17.69 27.22 -6.21
C GLY A 197 -17.60 28.66 -6.73
N ARG A 198 -18.65 29.39 -6.65
CA ARG A 198 -18.60 30.87 -6.64
C ARG A 198 -18.60 31.31 -5.19
#